data_895a5174bfb61551f664689ff95559bb
#
_entry.id   895a5174bfb61551f664689ff95559bb
#
_cell.length_a   1.000
_cell.length_b   1.000
_cell.length_c   1.000
_cell.angle_alpha   90.00
_cell.angle_beta   90.00
_cell.angle_gamma   90.00
#
_symmetry.space_group_name_H-M   'P 1'
#
loop_
_entity.id
_entity.type
_entity.pdbx_description
1 polymer ?
#
loop_
_entity_poly.entity_id
_entity_poly.type
_entity_poly.pdbx_seq_one_letter_code
_entity_poly.pdbx_strand_id
1 'polypeptide(L)'
;GKTSVKFILGTMLKEKYQVLVTPASFNTPMGVTKIIREKLRPAHQVFVAEMGARHVGDIKEMCRLVHPTLGVLTSVGPQHLDTFKTLERIKHTKYELMDAIPADGCCFFPDDGGICRELYDQTAKRKYRVSLTDTTADVWAEDITVSPEGSSFILHAGEKKVRCQTKLLGAHNIQNILLAASVCLELQLTLGQIARGISKLEPVE
;
A
#
# COMPACT_ATOMS: atom_id res chain seq x y z
N GLY A 1 6.98 4.89 -4.58
CA GLY A 1 6.27 5.66 -3.60
C GLY A 1 4.78 5.38 -3.56
N LYS A 2 4.02 6.29 -3.00
CA LYS A 2 2.56 6.16 -2.82
C LYS A 2 1.80 5.89 -4.11
N THR A 3 2.13 6.60 -5.17
CA THR A 3 1.48 6.47 -6.48
C THR A 3 1.70 5.07 -7.08
N SER A 4 2.91 4.53 -6.97
CA SER A 4 3.22 3.18 -7.43
C SER A 4 2.41 2.13 -6.68
N VAL A 5 2.38 2.20 -5.35
CA VAL A 5 1.59 1.26 -4.54
C VAL A 5 0.10 1.34 -4.88
N LYS A 6 -0.43 2.54 -5.07
CA LYS A 6 -1.83 2.75 -5.44
C LYS A 6 -2.19 2.02 -6.74
N PHE A 7 -1.40 2.17 -7.79
CA PHE A 7 -1.67 1.52 -9.07
C PHE A 7 -1.46 0.01 -9.01
N ILE A 8 -0.43 -0.44 -8.30
CA ILE A 8 -0.19 -1.87 -8.07
C ILE A 8 -1.40 -2.49 -7.36
N LEU A 9 -1.82 -1.89 -6.26
CA LEU A 9 -2.95 -2.35 -5.47
C LEU A 9 -4.25 -2.37 -6.28
N GLY A 10 -4.52 -1.30 -7.03
CA GLY A 10 -5.70 -1.21 -7.88
C GLY A 10 -5.76 -2.33 -8.91
N THR A 11 -4.65 -2.60 -9.58
CA THR A 11 -4.56 -3.68 -10.57
C THR A 11 -4.79 -5.06 -9.93
N MET A 12 -4.17 -5.32 -8.79
CA MET A 12 -4.30 -6.61 -8.10
C MET A 12 -5.72 -6.83 -7.56
N LEU A 13 -6.34 -5.81 -6.96
CA LEU A 13 -7.70 -5.92 -6.41
C LEU A 13 -8.76 -6.16 -7.48
N LYS A 14 -8.52 -5.74 -8.72
CA LYS A 14 -9.46 -5.98 -9.83
C LYS A 14 -9.63 -7.45 -10.19
N GLU A 15 -8.77 -8.33 -9.69
CA GLU A 15 -8.96 -9.77 -9.83
C GLU A 15 -10.21 -10.27 -9.10
N LYS A 16 -10.74 -9.50 -8.15
CA LYS A 16 -11.91 -9.89 -7.37
C LYS A 16 -12.99 -8.82 -7.26
N TYR A 17 -12.62 -7.54 -7.31
CA TYR A 17 -13.51 -6.44 -6.96
C TYR A 17 -13.65 -5.41 -8.09
N GLN A 18 -14.74 -4.65 -8.02
CA GLN A 18 -14.90 -3.40 -8.76
C GLN A 18 -14.18 -2.30 -7.99
N VAL A 19 -13.11 -1.78 -8.55
CA VAL A 19 -12.18 -0.88 -7.86
C VAL A 19 -12.16 0.49 -8.52
N LEU A 20 -12.28 1.54 -7.71
CA LEU A 20 -11.99 2.91 -8.11
C LEU A 20 -10.67 3.33 -7.47
N VAL A 21 -9.75 3.83 -8.29
CA VAL A 21 -8.45 4.34 -7.85
C VAL A 21 -8.37 5.82 -8.19
N THR A 22 -7.91 6.65 -7.25
CA THR A 22 -7.70 8.08 -7.56
C THR A 22 -6.59 8.24 -8.61
N PRO A 23 -6.77 9.11 -9.62
CA PRO A 23 -5.74 9.38 -10.63
C PRO A 23 -4.46 9.96 -9.99
N ALA A 24 -3.35 9.90 -10.72
CA ALA A 24 -2.00 10.17 -10.21
C ALA A 24 -1.83 11.47 -9.40
N SER A 25 -2.47 12.54 -9.80
CA SER A 25 -2.30 13.85 -9.16
C SER A 25 -3.41 14.24 -8.18
N PHE A 26 -4.42 13.37 -7.96
CA PHE A 26 -5.58 13.69 -7.11
C PHE A 26 -5.39 13.14 -5.69
N ASN A 27 -4.44 13.70 -4.97
CA ASN A 27 -4.09 13.27 -3.59
C ASN A 27 -4.35 14.36 -2.54
N THR A 28 -5.11 15.40 -2.89
CA THR A 28 -5.52 16.49 -2.01
C THR A 28 -7.00 16.37 -1.66
N PRO A 29 -7.49 17.06 -0.61
CA PRO A 29 -8.93 17.04 -0.28
C PRO A 29 -9.82 17.42 -1.47
N MET A 30 -9.47 18.46 -2.21
CA MET A 30 -10.22 18.88 -3.39
C MET A 30 -10.19 17.83 -4.49
N GLY A 31 -9.01 17.27 -4.77
CA GLY A 31 -8.84 16.25 -5.81
C GLY A 31 -9.63 14.98 -5.50
N VAL A 32 -9.56 14.50 -4.27
CA VAL A 32 -10.30 13.31 -3.84
C VAL A 32 -11.81 13.57 -3.85
N THR A 33 -12.26 14.73 -3.38
CA THR A 33 -13.67 15.12 -3.44
C THR A 33 -14.21 15.10 -4.86
N LYS A 34 -13.43 15.63 -5.81
CA LYS A 34 -13.80 15.62 -7.23
C LYS A 34 -13.99 14.18 -7.74
N ILE A 35 -13.09 13.28 -7.43
CA ILE A 35 -13.18 11.88 -7.84
C ILE A 35 -14.38 11.20 -7.22
N ILE A 36 -14.66 11.43 -5.94
CA ILE A 36 -15.84 10.88 -5.26
C ILE A 36 -17.13 11.34 -5.97
N ARG A 37 -17.24 12.62 -6.26
CA ARG A 37 -18.43 13.17 -6.91
C ARG A 37 -18.61 12.72 -8.36
N GLU A 38 -17.53 12.65 -9.13
CA GLU A 38 -17.60 12.41 -10.57
C GLU A 38 -17.51 10.93 -10.94
N LYS A 39 -16.80 10.11 -10.17
CA LYS A 39 -16.41 8.74 -10.54
C LYS A 39 -16.93 7.64 -9.63
N LEU A 40 -17.10 7.92 -8.33
CA LEU A 40 -17.54 6.89 -7.40
C LEU A 40 -19.00 6.51 -7.68
N ARG A 41 -19.25 5.20 -7.82
CA ARG A 41 -20.55 4.62 -8.13
C ARG A 41 -20.91 3.55 -7.11
N PRO A 42 -22.21 3.26 -6.89
CA PRO A 42 -22.64 2.20 -5.98
C PRO A 42 -22.08 0.81 -6.33
N ALA A 43 -21.71 0.58 -7.59
CA ALA A 43 -21.10 -0.69 -8.02
C ALA A 43 -19.66 -0.85 -7.55
N HIS A 44 -18.96 0.21 -7.18
CA HIS A 44 -17.61 0.11 -6.66
C HIS A 44 -17.61 -0.55 -5.27
N GLN A 45 -16.75 -1.53 -5.11
CA GLN A 45 -16.61 -2.31 -3.87
C GLN A 45 -15.42 -1.89 -3.05
N VAL A 46 -14.38 -1.36 -3.71
CA VAL A 46 -13.15 -0.85 -3.07
C VAL A 46 -12.80 0.50 -3.67
N PHE A 47 -12.50 1.45 -2.81
CA PHE A 47 -12.00 2.77 -3.18
C PHE A 47 -10.57 2.92 -2.66
N VAL A 48 -9.62 3.09 -3.56
CA VAL A 48 -8.20 3.29 -3.24
C VAL A 48 -7.88 4.76 -3.42
N ALA A 49 -7.66 5.46 -2.31
CA ALA A 49 -7.36 6.88 -2.29
C ALA A 49 -5.91 7.12 -1.84
N GLU A 50 -5.13 7.80 -2.67
CA GLU A 50 -3.82 8.29 -2.29
C GLU A 50 -3.97 9.56 -1.44
N MET A 51 -3.26 9.63 -0.31
CA MET A 51 -3.28 10.78 0.58
C MET A 51 -1.92 11.46 0.60
N GLY A 52 -1.89 12.70 0.11
CA GLY A 52 -0.72 13.56 0.17
C GLY A 52 -0.77 14.48 1.38
N ALA A 53 0.39 14.72 1.99
CA ALA A 53 0.50 15.65 3.10
C ALA A 53 1.71 16.57 2.92
N ARG A 54 1.52 17.86 3.17
CA ARG A 54 2.58 18.86 3.26
C ARG A 54 2.77 19.34 4.70
N HIS A 55 1.70 19.25 5.51
CA HIS A 55 1.67 19.74 6.89
C HIS A 55 1.06 18.69 7.80
N VAL A 56 1.38 18.81 9.09
CA VAL A 56 0.69 18.05 10.15
C VAL A 56 -0.79 18.43 10.11
N GLY A 57 -1.67 17.43 10.17
CA GLY A 57 -3.13 17.60 10.09
C GLY A 57 -3.73 17.32 8.72
N ASP A 58 -2.93 17.33 7.64
CA ASP A 58 -3.44 17.12 6.28
C ASP A 58 -4.03 15.72 6.11
N ILE A 59 -3.37 14.68 6.62
CA ILE A 59 -3.88 13.30 6.53
C ILE A 59 -5.15 13.15 7.36
N LYS A 60 -5.20 13.74 8.53
CA LYS A 60 -6.39 13.72 9.39
C LYS A 60 -7.60 14.33 8.66
N GLU A 61 -7.40 15.44 7.95
CA GLU A 61 -8.43 16.07 7.14
C GLU A 61 -8.92 15.13 6.03
N MET A 62 -8.00 14.50 5.30
CA MET A 62 -8.32 13.53 4.26
C MET A 62 -9.10 12.33 4.81
N CYS A 63 -8.74 11.85 5.98
CA CYS A 63 -9.43 10.74 6.63
C CYS A 63 -10.86 11.10 7.05
N ARG A 64 -11.11 12.34 7.44
CA ARG A 64 -12.46 12.82 7.72
C ARG A 64 -13.35 12.83 6.47
N LEU A 65 -12.75 13.03 5.30
CA LEU A 65 -13.44 13.00 4.02
C LEU A 65 -13.68 11.56 3.54
N VAL A 66 -12.67 10.72 3.60
CA VAL A 66 -12.68 9.40 2.98
C VAL A 66 -13.22 8.32 3.91
N HIS A 67 -13.03 8.45 5.23
CA HIS A 67 -13.37 7.45 6.24
C HIS A 67 -12.74 6.08 5.93
N PRO A 68 -11.39 5.99 5.83
CA PRO A 68 -10.75 4.74 5.47
C PRO A 68 -10.95 3.67 6.54
N THR A 69 -11.12 2.44 6.10
CA THR A 69 -11.17 1.25 6.97
C THR A 69 -9.85 0.47 6.95
N LEU A 70 -9.06 0.68 5.90
CA LEU A 70 -7.74 0.09 5.73
C LEU A 70 -6.73 1.22 5.48
N GLY A 71 -5.61 1.18 6.16
CA GLY A 71 -4.56 2.18 6.03
C GLY A 71 -3.23 1.57 5.61
N VAL A 72 -2.66 2.04 4.51
CA VAL A 72 -1.40 1.54 3.95
C VAL A 72 -0.34 2.61 4.07
N LEU A 73 0.75 2.31 4.77
CA LEU A 73 1.94 3.14 4.78
C LEU A 73 2.91 2.69 3.68
N THR A 74 3.54 3.65 3.05
CA THR A 74 4.65 3.39 2.12
C THR A 74 5.97 3.81 2.78
N SER A 75 7.10 3.31 2.27
CA SER A 75 8.41 3.65 2.79
C SER A 75 8.68 5.16 2.71
N VAL A 76 9.45 5.67 3.67
CA VAL A 76 9.86 7.08 3.70
C VAL A 76 11.12 7.26 2.89
N GLY A 77 11.06 8.11 1.84
CA GLY A 77 12.23 8.51 1.08
C GLY A 77 12.88 9.77 1.65
N PRO A 78 14.17 10.03 1.30
CA PRO A 78 14.88 11.21 1.78
C PRO A 78 14.21 12.55 1.43
N GLN A 79 13.49 12.60 0.31
CA GLN A 79 12.79 13.81 -0.15
C GLN A 79 11.68 14.28 0.80
N HIS A 80 11.21 13.44 1.70
CA HIS A 80 10.21 13.85 2.69
C HIS A 80 10.82 14.69 3.81
N LEU A 81 12.13 14.64 4.01
CA LEU A 81 12.82 15.43 5.03
C LEU A 81 12.81 16.93 4.71
N ASP A 82 12.81 17.30 3.44
CA ASP A 82 12.78 18.70 3.01
C ASP A 82 11.44 19.38 3.31
N THR A 83 10.34 18.65 3.24
CA THR A 83 8.99 19.16 3.48
C THR A 83 8.62 19.12 4.97
N PHE A 84 9.00 18.04 5.66
CA PHE A 84 8.79 17.87 7.09
C PHE A 84 10.13 18.05 7.81
N LYS A 85 10.34 19.18 8.42
CA LYS A 85 11.63 19.61 9.02
C LYS A 85 12.24 18.62 10.02
N THR A 86 11.51 17.60 10.49
CA THR A 86 12.01 16.60 11.43
C THR A 86 11.39 15.24 11.19
N LEU A 87 12.11 14.18 11.55
CA LEU A 87 11.60 12.78 11.53
C LEU A 87 10.34 12.64 12.39
N GLU A 88 10.26 13.37 13.49
CA GLU A 88 9.09 13.33 14.38
C GLU A 88 7.81 13.82 13.69
N ARG A 89 7.91 14.84 12.86
CA ARG A 89 6.77 15.33 12.06
C ARG A 89 6.34 14.31 11.02
N ILE A 90 7.28 13.63 10.38
CA ILE A 90 6.98 12.55 9.42
C ILE A 90 6.25 11.42 10.13
N LYS A 91 6.75 10.97 11.26
CA LYS A 91 6.10 9.94 12.08
C LYS A 91 4.68 10.35 12.48
N HIS A 92 4.53 11.57 12.99
CA HIS A 92 3.24 12.10 13.41
C HIS A 92 2.23 12.11 12.25
N THR A 93 2.65 12.62 11.09
CA THR A 93 1.80 12.69 9.90
C THR A 93 1.38 11.30 9.43
N LYS A 94 2.29 10.35 9.39
CA LYS A 94 1.97 8.96 9.04
C LYS A 94 1.06 8.29 10.07
N TYR A 95 1.28 8.58 11.34
CA TYR A 95 0.45 8.05 12.41
C TYR A 95 -0.99 8.58 12.34
N GLU A 96 -1.22 9.77 11.80
CA GLU A 96 -2.58 10.29 11.59
C GLU A 96 -3.46 9.32 10.81
N LEU A 97 -2.92 8.67 9.77
CA LEU A 97 -3.65 7.66 9.02
C LEU A 97 -3.97 6.46 9.90
N MET A 98 -2.99 5.94 10.62
CA MET A 98 -3.18 4.76 11.50
C MET A 98 -4.18 5.05 12.59
N ASP A 99 -4.12 6.25 13.18
CA ASP A 99 -5.04 6.68 14.23
C ASP A 99 -6.49 6.78 13.71
N ALA A 100 -6.67 7.17 12.46
CA ALA A 100 -7.98 7.32 11.83
C ALA A 100 -8.63 5.98 11.46
N ILE A 101 -7.87 4.89 11.36
CA ILE A 101 -8.41 3.57 11.05
C ILE A 101 -9.26 3.07 12.24
N PRO A 102 -10.49 2.61 11.99
CA PRO A 102 -11.36 2.12 13.09
C PRO A 102 -10.79 0.85 13.74
N ALA A 103 -11.29 0.55 14.94
CA ALA A 103 -10.82 -0.58 15.74
C ALA A 103 -10.96 -1.94 15.03
N ASP A 104 -11.95 -2.06 14.14
CA ASP A 104 -12.19 -3.25 13.32
C ASP A 104 -11.54 -3.19 11.93
N GLY A 105 -10.77 -2.14 11.66
CA GLY A 105 -10.00 -1.99 10.44
C GLY A 105 -8.64 -2.68 10.49
N CYS A 106 -7.78 -2.36 9.53
CA CYS A 106 -6.46 -2.95 9.43
C CYS A 106 -5.42 -1.98 8.89
N CYS A 107 -4.19 -2.08 9.38
CA CYS A 107 -3.06 -1.26 8.99
C CYS A 107 -1.96 -2.11 8.35
N PHE A 108 -1.31 -1.57 7.31
CA PHE A 108 -0.33 -2.31 6.52
C PHE A 108 0.98 -1.54 6.46
N PHE A 109 2.08 -2.21 6.79
CA PHE A 109 3.40 -1.60 6.96
C PHE A 109 4.48 -2.31 6.15
N PRO A 110 5.32 -1.58 5.39
CA PRO A 110 6.56 -2.14 4.90
C PRO A 110 7.58 -2.20 6.06
N ASP A 111 8.39 -3.22 6.11
CA ASP A 111 9.49 -3.30 7.07
C ASP A 111 10.73 -2.64 6.46
N ASP A 112 10.98 -1.42 6.87
CA ASP A 112 12.13 -0.62 6.42
C ASP A 112 13.24 -0.56 7.48
N GLY A 113 13.06 -1.25 8.62
CA GLY A 113 13.97 -1.18 9.76
C GLY A 113 14.03 0.17 10.45
N GLY A 114 13.15 1.11 10.08
CA GLY A 114 13.13 2.48 10.56
C GLY A 114 11.75 2.94 11.01
N ILE A 115 11.28 4.06 10.46
CA ILE A 115 10.04 4.73 10.88
C ILE A 115 8.82 3.80 10.75
N CYS A 116 8.68 3.10 9.63
CA CYS A 116 7.53 2.24 9.43
C CYS A 116 7.51 1.08 10.43
N ARG A 117 8.68 0.53 10.78
CA ARG A 117 8.77 -0.51 11.80
C ARG A 117 8.40 0.01 13.19
N GLU A 118 8.84 1.20 13.55
CA GLU A 118 8.45 1.82 14.83
C GLU A 118 6.94 2.02 14.90
N LEU A 119 6.33 2.53 13.83
CA LEU A 119 4.89 2.74 13.77
C LEU A 119 4.12 1.43 13.82
N TYR A 120 4.64 0.39 13.19
CA TYR A 120 4.09 -0.97 13.30
C TYR A 120 4.09 -1.44 14.74
N ASP A 121 5.22 -1.33 15.44
CA ASP A 121 5.34 -1.79 16.82
C ASP A 121 4.41 -1.03 17.77
N GLN A 122 4.14 0.25 17.50
CA GLN A 122 3.26 1.09 18.31
C GLN A 122 1.77 0.87 18.01
N THR A 123 1.42 0.25 16.89
CA THR A 123 0.04 0.08 16.47
C THR A 123 -0.59 -1.12 17.17
N ALA A 124 -1.69 -0.88 17.91
CA ALA A 124 -2.45 -1.93 18.58
C ALA A 124 -3.55 -2.55 17.71
N LYS A 125 -3.93 -1.90 16.63
CA LYS A 125 -4.95 -2.39 15.68
C LYS A 125 -4.44 -3.59 14.91
N ARG A 126 -5.36 -4.35 14.30
CA ARG A 126 -4.98 -5.42 13.37
C ARG A 126 -4.01 -4.87 12.34
N LYS A 127 -2.95 -5.60 12.06
CA LYS A 127 -1.85 -5.10 11.22
C LYS A 127 -1.14 -6.21 10.47
N TYR A 128 -0.54 -5.83 9.34
CA TYR A 128 0.35 -6.67 8.55
C TYR A 128 1.70 -5.99 8.41
N ARG A 129 2.76 -6.78 8.43
CA ARG A 129 4.12 -6.36 8.12
C ARG A 129 4.62 -7.16 6.93
N VAL A 130 5.20 -6.48 5.95
CA VAL A 130 5.79 -7.12 4.78
C VAL A 130 7.30 -6.88 4.74
N SER A 131 8.06 -7.85 4.27
CA SER A 131 9.52 -7.75 4.19
C SER A 131 10.05 -8.51 2.97
N LEU A 132 11.13 -8.01 2.39
CA LEU A 132 11.86 -8.72 1.33
C LEU A 132 12.70 -9.88 1.87
N THR A 133 13.08 -9.83 3.15
CA THR A 133 14.10 -10.74 3.71
C THR A 133 13.71 -11.40 5.01
N ASP A 134 12.88 -10.75 5.83
CA ASP A 134 12.51 -11.27 7.15
C ASP A 134 11.37 -12.28 7.01
N THR A 135 11.70 -13.55 7.24
CA THR A 135 10.74 -14.65 7.13
C THR A 135 9.70 -14.69 8.25
N THR A 136 9.85 -13.84 9.27
CA THR A 136 8.84 -13.69 10.33
C THR A 136 7.76 -12.66 9.98
N ALA A 137 7.91 -11.93 8.88
CA ALA A 137 6.89 -11.02 8.39
C ALA A 137 5.64 -11.79 7.94
N ASP A 138 4.49 -11.11 7.92
CA ASP A 138 3.23 -11.70 7.47
C ASP A 138 3.26 -12.07 5.98
N VAL A 139 3.93 -11.23 5.18
CA VAL A 139 4.17 -11.48 3.75
C VAL A 139 5.64 -11.19 3.47
N TRP A 140 6.31 -12.12 2.81
CA TRP A 140 7.71 -11.96 2.46
C TRP A 140 8.03 -12.66 1.14
N ALA A 141 9.21 -12.39 0.59
CA ALA A 141 9.62 -12.91 -0.71
C ALA A 141 10.85 -13.79 -0.58
N GLU A 142 10.89 -14.84 -1.39
CA GLU A 142 12.00 -15.78 -1.52
C GLU A 142 12.38 -15.91 -2.99
N ASP A 143 13.64 -16.23 -3.23
CA ASP A 143 14.13 -16.55 -4.58
C ASP A 143 13.87 -15.42 -5.58
N ILE A 144 14.24 -14.20 -5.21
CA ILE A 144 14.06 -13.02 -6.03
C ILE A 144 15.06 -13.05 -7.19
N THR A 145 14.53 -13.00 -8.42
CA THR A 145 15.33 -12.93 -9.65
C THR A 145 14.89 -11.71 -10.46
N VAL A 146 15.85 -10.90 -10.87
CA VAL A 146 15.60 -9.71 -11.70
C VAL A 146 16.33 -9.87 -13.02
N SER A 147 15.60 -9.68 -14.13
CA SER A 147 16.14 -9.71 -15.49
C SER A 147 15.62 -8.49 -16.27
N PRO A 148 16.14 -8.22 -17.48
CA PRO A 148 15.61 -7.12 -18.30
C PRO A 148 14.11 -7.24 -18.62
N GLU A 149 13.57 -8.45 -18.63
CA GLU A 149 12.17 -8.73 -18.95
C GLU A 149 11.24 -8.56 -17.74
N GLY A 150 11.78 -8.50 -16.54
CA GLY A 150 10.97 -8.37 -15.33
C GLY A 150 11.61 -9.02 -14.12
N SER A 151 10.77 -9.31 -13.13
CA SER A 151 11.18 -9.93 -11.87
C SER A 151 10.33 -11.17 -11.58
N SER A 152 10.92 -12.14 -10.88
CA SER A 152 10.20 -13.29 -10.36
C SER A 152 10.59 -13.53 -8.89
N PHE A 153 9.67 -14.10 -8.14
CA PHE A 153 9.89 -14.41 -6.74
C PHE A 153 8.82 -15.38 -6.24
N ILE A 154 9.07 -15.97 -5.09
CA ILE A 154 8.07 -16.76 -4.37
C ILE A 154 7.49 -15.86 -3.27
N LEU A 155 6.20 -15.61 -3.31
CA LEU A 155 5.47 -14.87 -2.27
C LEU A 155 5.05 -15.83 -1.19
N HIS A 156 5.43 -15.54 0.04
CA HIS A 156 5.04 -16.29 1.23
C HIS A 156 4.01 -15.51 2.05
N ALA A 157 2.95 -16.17 2.45
CA ALA A 157 1.90 -15.62 3.32
C ALA A 157 1.50 -16.69 4.35
N GLY A 158 2.00 -16.57 5.57
CA GLY A 158 1.87 -17.62 6.57
C GLY A 158 2.55 -18.90 6.10
N GLU A 159 1.83 -20.02 6.11
CA GLU A 159 2.36 -21.31 5.65
C GLU A 159 2.17 -21.56 4.15
N LYS A 160 1.49 -20.64 3.45
CA LYS A 160 1.21 -20.74 2.03
C LYS A 160 2.22 -19.97 1.22
N LYS A 161 2.43 -20.39 -0.03
CA LYS A 161 3.33 -19.70 -0.96
C LYS A 161 2.83 -19.83 -2.39
N VAL A 162 3.25 -18.90 -3.24
CA VAL A 162 2.94 -18.90 -4.66
C VAL A 162 4.08 -18.24 -5.44
N ARG A 163 4.42 -18.79 -6.61
CA ARG A 163 5.39 -18.18 -7.51
C ARG A 163 4.73 -17.03 -8.26
N CYS A 164 5.43 -15.90 -8.30
CA CYS A 164 4.96 -14.69 -8.94
C CYS A 164 5.96 -14.22 -10.01
N GLN A 165 5.42 -13.65 -11.09
CA GLN A 165 6.18 -13.03 -12.16
C GLN A 165 5.56 -11.68 -12.47
N THR A 166 6.41 -10.69 -12.75
CA THR A 166 5.98 -9.33 -13.06
C THR A 166 6.93 -8.66 -14.04
N LYS A 167 6.42 -7.74 -14.83
CA LYS A 167 7.24 -6.88 -15.69
C LYS A 167 7.98 -5.80 -14.92
N LEU A 168 7.59 -5.54 -13.68
CA LEU A 168 8.25 -4.53 -12.84
C LEU A 168 9.65 -5.02 -12.43
N LEU A 169 10.58 -4.07 -12.33
CA LEU A 169 11.99 -4.36 -12.07
C LEU A 169 12.38 -3.91 -10.66
N GLY A 170 13.22 -4.73 -10.04
CA GLY A 170 13.94 -4.35 -8.83
C GLY A 170 13.23 -4.61 -7.51
N ALA A 171 14.04 -4.66 -6.45
CA ALA A 171 13.59 -4.97 -5.10
C ALA A 171 12.56 -3.97 -4.57
N HIS A 172 12.69 -2.69 -4.93
CA HIS A 172 11.75 -1.66 -4.51
C HIS A 172 10.32 -1.94 -5.00
N ASN A 173 10.18 -2.35 -6.26
CA ASN A 173 8.88 -2.73 -6.80
C ASN A 173 8.35 -4.01 -6.17
N ILE A 174 9.21 -4.98 -5.87
CA ILE A 174 8.79 -6.21 -5.19
C ILE A 174 8.26 -5.88 -3.79
N GLN A 175 8.91 -4.99 -3.05
CA GLN A 175 8.43 -4.55 -1.74
C GLN A 175 7.04 -3.91 -1.85
N ASN A 176 6.81 -3.05 -2.83
CA ASN A 176 5.52 -2.45 -3.08
C ASN A 176 4.44 -3.51 -3.43
N ILE A 177 4.82 -4.52 -4.19
CA ILE A 177 3.94 -5.65 -4.53
C ILE A 177 3.58 -6.45 -3.28
N LEU A 178 4.54 -6.75 -2.40
CA LEU A 178 4.26 -7.45 -1.14
C LEU A 178 3.30 -6.66 -0.25
N LEU A 179 3.47 -5.35 -0.19
CA LEU A 179 2.59 -4.45 0.57
C LEU A 179 1.16 -4.51 0.01
N ALA A 180 1.00 -4.40 -1.31
CA ALA A 180 -0.30 -4.52 -1.96
C ALA A 180 -0.90 -5.92 -1.76
N ALA A 181 -0.08 -6.97 -1.83
CA ALA A 181 -0.53 -8.35 -1.59
C ALA A 181 -1.08 -8.54 -0.18
N SER A 182 -0.51 -7.91 0.83
CA SER A 182 -1.03 -7.98 2.20
C SER A 182 -2.45 -7.41 2.30
N VAL A 183 -2.74 -6.32 1.58
CA VAL A 183 -4.09 -5.77 1.49
C VAL A 183 -5.04 -6.74 0.79
N CYS A 184 -4.60 -7.33 -0.32
CA CYS A 184 -5.37 -8.32 -1.06
C CYS A 184 -5.73 -9.53 -0.18
N LEU A 185 -4.80 -9.99 0.66
CA LEU A 185 -5.04 -11.08 1.61
C LEU A 185 -6.11 -10.70 2.63
N GLU A 186 -6.06 -9.49 3.19
CA GLU A 186 -7.08 -9.00 4.11
C GLU A 186 -8.45 -8.94 3.44
N LEU A 187 -8.51 -8.61 2.17
CA LEU A 187 -9.74 -8.56 1.38
C LEU A 187 -10.10 -9.89 0.74
N GLN A 188 -9.51 -10.99 1.21
CA GLN A 188 -9.87 -12.37 0.88
C GLN A 188 -9.59 -12.81 -0.57
N LEU A 189 -8.62 -12.18 -1.24
CA LEU A 189 -8.11 -12.72 -2.49
C LEU A 189 -7.34 -14.02 -2.19
N THR A 190 -7.47 -14.99 -3.09
CA THR A 190 -6.64 -16.19 -3.03
C THR A 190 -5.22 -15.89 -3.52
N LEU A 191 -4.25 -16.74 -3.15
CA LEU A 191 -2.88 -16.57 -3.67
C LEU A 191 -2.83 -16.68 -5.19
N GLY A 192 -3.68 -17.51 -5.79
CA GLY A 192 -3.80 -17.58 -7.25
C GLY A 192 -4.27 -16.29 -7.89
N GLN A 193 -5.26 -15.63 -7.29
CA GLN A 193 -5.73 -14.32 -7.74
C GLN A 193 -4.63 -13.25 -7.57
N ILE A 194 -3.93 -13.27 -6.45
CA ILE A 194 -2.81 -12.35 -6.20
C ILE A 194 -1.72 -12.53 -7.25
N ALA A 195 -1.27 -13.76 -7.50
CA ALA A 195 -0.25 -14.05 -8.51
C ALA A 195 -0.69 -13.60 -9.91
N ARG A 196 -1.95 -13.80 -10.26
CA ARG A 196 -2.52 -13.37 -11.55
C ARG A 196 -2.50 -11.84 -11.66
N GLY A 197 -2.92 -11.13 -10.61
CA GLY A 197 -2.86 -9.68 -10.56
C GLY A 197 -1.44 -9.15 -10.70
N ILE A 198 -0.48 -9.77 -10.02
CA ILE A 198 0.94 -9.42 -10.13
C ILE A 198 1.45 -9.58 -11.56
N SER A 199 1.04 -10.62 -12.27
CA SER A 199 1.45 -10.85 -13.66
C SER A 199 0.92 -9.80 -14.63
N LYS A 200 -0.13 -9.07 -14.27
CA LYS A 200 -0.75 -8.02 -15.09
C LYS A 200 -0.17 -6.63 -14.85
N LEU A 201 0.72 -6.47 -13.88
CA LEU A 201 1.33 -5.18 -13.59
C LEU A 201 2.17 -4.67 -14.74
N GLU A 202 2.00 -3.40 -15.07
CA GLU A 202 2.75 -2.72 -16.11
C GLU A 202 3.60 -1.60 -15.48
N PRO A 203 4.80 -1.33 -16.03
CA PRO A 203 5.58 -0.18 -15.59
C PRO A 203 4.78 1.12 -15.79
N VAL A 204 4.86 2.02 -14.81
CA VAL A 204 4.27 3.37 -14.94
C VAL A 204 5.28 4.24 -15.67
N GLU A 205 4.88 4.86 -16.80
CA GLU A 205 5.70 5.81 -17.56
C GLU A 205 5.85 7.15 -16.83
#